data_460cfb59e69d7100373f3bd9c7ae37b7
#
_entry.id   460cfb59e69d7100373f3bd9c7ae37b7
#
_cell.length_a   1.000
_cell.length_b   1.000
_cell.length_c   1.000
_cell.angle_alpha   90.00
_cell.angle_beta   90.00
_cell.angle_gamma   90.00
#
_symmetry.space_group_name_H-M   'P 1'
#
loop_
_entity.id
_entity.type
_entity.pdbx_description
1 polymer ?
#
loop_
_entity_poly.entity_id
_entity_poly.type
_entity_poly.pdbx_seq_one_letter_code
_entity_poly.pdbx_strand_id
1 'polypeptide(L)'
;AILLNNEIFFDISETINVEHFYEPVHKLIFDVIGKMISKGQIATPITLKSFFEVEKNLEEIGGSNYLVRLANSAVSLDYAKNYARIIYNLAVRRGLYELGGKVQHDAIESEIEIKPEDLIEEAEKNLYQISEKGTSQNHIQTFQTSVEEAIELAKKAFEKDSSVVGIS
;
A
#
# COMPACT_ATOMS: atom_id res chain seq x y z
N ALA A 1 -4.16 -7.56 -14.92
CA ALA A 1 -3.13 -8.53 -14.52
C ALA A 1 -3.58 -9.32 -13.27
N ILE A 2 -3.78 -8.69 -12.11
CA ILE A 2 -4.14 -9.37 -10.83
C ILE A 2 -5.38 -10.28 -10.98
N LEU A 3 -6.42 -9.84 -11.69
CA LEU A 3 -7.66 -10.61 -11.89
C LEU A 3 -7.47 -11.87 -12.78
N LEU A 4 -6.33 -11.99 -13.45
CA LEU A 4 -5.97 -13.16 -14.25
C LEU A 4 -5.01 -14.10 -13.51
N ASN A 5 -4.15 -13.53 -12.66
CA ASN A 5 -3.26 -14.26 -11.78
C ASN A 5 -3.12 -13.50 -10.44
N ASN A 6 -3.68 -14.07 -9.39
CA ASN A 6 -3.67 -13.44 -8.08
C ASN A 6 -2.29 -13.46 -7.39
N GLU A 7 -1.39 -14.36 -7.76
CA GLU A 7 -0.04 -14.43 -7.17
C GLU A 7 0.74 -13.14 -7.40
N ILE A 8 0.51 -12.48 -8.54
CA ILE A 8 1.18 -11.22 -8.87
C ILE A 8 0.79 -10.08 -7.91
N PHE A 9 -0.30 -10.22 -7.15
CA PHE A 9 -0.71 -9.24 -6.15
C PHE A 9 0.39 -9.02 -5.11
N PHE A 10 1.04 -10.08 -4.64
CA PHE A 10 2.12 -9.98 -3.66
C PHE A 10 3.29 -9.17 -4.21
N ASP A 11 3.71 -9.45 -5.43
CA ASP A 11 4.80 -8.70 -6.10
C ASP A 11 4.46 -7.22 -6.32
N ILE A 12 3.20 -6.93 -6.69
CA ILE A 12 2.75 -5.57 -6.94
C ILE A 12 2.57 -4.80 -5.63
N SER A 13 2.06 -5.44 -4.58
CA SER A 13 1.82 -4.81 -3.29
C SER A 13 3.11 -4.43 -2.55
N GLU A 14 4.26 -4.94 -2.97
CA GLU A 14 5.56 -4.43 -2.53
C GLU A 14 5.85 -3.00 -3.03
N THR A 15 5.26 -2.62 -4.16
CA THR A 15 5.53 -1.33 -4.80
C THR A 15 4.39 -0.35 -4.62
N ILE A 16 3.13 -0.81 -4.66
CA ILE A 16 1.95 0.06 -4.59
C ILE A 16 0.95 -0.42 -3.55
N ASN A 17 0.22 0.55 -3.02
CA ASN A 17 -0.94 0.33 -2.14
C ASN A 17 -2.17 1.08 -2.67
N VAL A 18 -3.28 1.01 -1.93
CA VAL A 18 -4.57 1.62 -2.30
C VAL A 18 -4.44 3.12 -2.57
N GLU A 19 -3.63 3.84 -1.78
CA GLU A 19 -3.49 5.30 -1.88
C GLU A 19 -2.76 5.77 -3.13
N HIS A 20 -2.01 4.89 -3.79
CA HIS A 20 -1.30 5.22 -5.02
C HIS A 20 -2.21 5.35 -6.24
N PHE A 21 -3.44 4.84 -6.18
CA PHE A 21 -4.40 5.01 -7.27
C PHE A 21 -5.05 6.39 -7.23
N TYR A 22 -5.22 7.01 -8.39
CA TYR A 22 -5.89 8.29 -8.52
C TYR A 22 -7.41 8.13 -8.47
N GLU A 23 -7.93 7.20 -9.27
CA GLU A 23 -9.37 6.97 -9.40
C GLU A 23 -9.92 6.22 -8.18
N PRO A 24 -10.95 6.73 -7.51
CA PRO A 24 -11.56 6.06 -6.36
C PRO A 24 -12.00 4.63 -6.65
N VAL A 25 -12.51 4.37 -7.86
CA VAL A 25 -12.92 3.04 -8.29
C VAL A 25 -11.75 2.04 -8.30
N HIS A 26 -10.55 2.49 -8.71
CA HIS A 26 -9.37 1.62 -8.70
C HIS A 26 -8.87 1.38 -7.27
N LYS A 27 -8.95 2.39 -6.39
CA LYS A 27 -8.66 2.22 -4.95
C LYS A 27 -9.54 1.13 -4.36
N LEU A 28 -10.85 1.23 -4.59
CA LEU A 28 -11.83 0.28 -4.08
C LEU A 28 -11.61 -1.14 -4.61
N ILE A 29 -11.40 -1.29 -5.92
CA ILE A 29 -11.13 -2.60 -6.53
C ILE A 29 -9.85 -3.21 -5.97
N PHE A 30 -8.77 -2.45 -5.86
CA PHE A 30 -7.48 -2.95 -5.35
C PHE A 30 -7.58 -3.37 -3.88
N ASP A 31 -8.27 -2.59 -3.05
CA ASP A 31 -8.53 -2.89 -1.64
C ASP A 31 -9.32 -4.20 -1.47
N VAL A 32 -10.40 -4.36 -2.25
CA VAL A 32 -11.22 -5.57 -2.21
C VAL A 32 -10.44 -6.80 -2.68
N ILE A 33 -9.64 -6.67 -3.75
CA ILE A 33 -8.74 -7.74 -4.19
C ILE A 33 -7.81 -8.16 -3.06
N GLY A 34 -7.15 -7.20 -2.39
CA GLY A 34 -6.27 -7.48 -1.26
C GLY A 34 -6.97 -8.18 -0.10
N LYS A 35 -8.17 -7.73 0.26
CA LYS A 35 -9.01 -8.36 1.30
C LYS A 35 -9.43 -9.78 0.95
N MET A 36 -9.73 -10.05 -0.31
CA MET A 36 -10.08 -11.40 -0.76
C MET A 36 -8.87 -12.34 -0.71
N ILE A 37 -7.72 -11.90 -1.26
CA ILE A 37 -6.50 -12.69 -1.27
C ILE A 37 -6.00 -12.98 0.15
N SER A 38 -6.05 -12.01 1.06
CA SER A 38 -5.66 -12.20 2.47
C SER A 38 -6.53 -13.23 3.22
N LYS A 39 -7.78 -13.44 2.75
CA LYS A 39 -8.68 -14.49 3.25
C LYS A 39 -8.54 -15.82 2.51
N GLY A 40 -7.55 -15.97 1.62
CA GLY A 40 -7.38 -17.17 0.80
C GLY A 40 -8.42 -17.33 -0.31
N GLN A 41 -9.14 -16.25 -0.66
CA GLN A 41 -10.15 -16.26 -1.71
C GLN A 41 -9.53 -15.84 -3.05
N ILE A 42 -10.05 -16.39 -4.14
CA ILE A 42 -9.59 -16.03 -5.49
C ILE A 42 -10.34 -14.79 -5.97
N ALA A 43 -9.60 -13.73 -6.29
CA ALA A 43 -10.11 -12.50 -6.86
C ALA A 43 -10.20 -12.62 -8.38
N THR A 44 -11.40 -12.78 -8.91
CA THR A 44 -11.73 -12.82 -10.35
C THR A 44 -12.79 -11.76 -10.65
N PRO A 45 -13.03 -11.39 -11.93
CA PRO A 45 -14.14 -10.51 -12.27
C PRO A 45 -15.50 -10.98 -11.72
N ILE A 46 -15.70 -12.33 -11.66
CA ILE A 46 -16.95 -12.93 -11.20
C ILE A 46 -17.07 -12.79 -9.66
N THR A 47 -16.04 -13.15 -8.93
CA THR A 47 -16.07 -13.07 -7.45
C THR A 47 -16.13 -11.63 -6.96
N LEU A 48 -15.43 -10.70 -7.64
CA LEU A 48 -15.54 -9.26 -7.35
C LEU A 48 -16.94 -8.72 -7.66
N LYS A 49 -17.54 -9.13 -8.78
CA LYS A 49 -18.92 -8.76 -9.10
C LYS A 49 -19.86 -9.14 -7.96
N SER A 50 -19.82 -10.42 -7.52
CA SER A 50 -20.65 -10.90 -6.43
C SER A 50 -20.42 -10.14 -5.12
N PHE A 51 -19.16 -9.79 -4.82
CA PHE A 51 -18.82 -8.99 -3.65
C PHE A 51 -19.46 -7.59 -3.72
N PHE A 52 -19.31 -6.88 -4.83
CA PHE A 52 -19.86 -5.53 -5.01
C PHE A 52 -21.37 -5.49 -5.12
N GLU A 53 -22.01 -6.57 -5.58
CA GLU A 53 -23.48 -6.71 -5.56
C GLU A 53 -24.02 -6.81 -4.12
N VAL A 54 -23.34 -7.55 -3.25
CA VAL A 54 -23.68 -7.66 -1.83
C VAL A 54 -23.49 -6.32 -1.10
N GLU A 55 -22.38 -5.64 -1.36
CA GLU A 55 -22.05 -4.35 -0.74
C GLU A 55 -22.82 -3.16 -1.38
N LYS A 56 -23.63 -3.41 -2.41
CA LYS A 56 -24.40 -2.40 -3.17
C LYS A 56 -23.56 -1.29 -3.84
N ASN A 57 -22.28 -1.52 -4.04
CA ASN A 57 -21.31 -0.57 -4.60
C ASN A 57 -20.99 -0.85 -6.08
N LEU A 58 -21.71 -1.77 -6.72
CA LEU A 58 -21.43 -2.19 -8.08
C LEU A 58 -21.54 -1.03 -9.10
N GLU A 59 -22.50 -0.12 -8.90
CA GLU A 59 -22.66 1.06 -9.77
C GLU A 59 -21.50 2.03 -9.63
N GLU A 60 -20.95 2.21 -8.43
CA GLU A 60 -19.83 3.09 -8.16
C GLU A 60 -18.56 2.67 -8.91
N ILE A 61 -18.38 1.38 -9.13
CA ILE A 61 -17.24 0.84 -9.89
C ILE A 61 -17.50 0.79 -11.41
N GLY A 62 -18.61 1.34 -11.89
CA GLY A 62 -18.98 1.31 -13.32
C GLY A 62 -19.65 0.02 -13.78
N GLY A 63 -20.28 -0.72 -12.86
CA GLY A 63 -21.02 -1.93 -13.11
C GLY A 63 -20.17 -3.17 -13.42
N SER A 64 -20.82 -4.31 -13.58
CA SER A 64 -20.15 -5.61 -13.85
C SER A 64 -19.32 -5.60 -15.14
N ASN A 65 -19.75 -4.85 -16.16
CA ASN A 65 -19.04 -4.74 -17.43
C ASN A 65 -17.67 -4.08 -17.29
N TYR A 66 -17.51 -3.21 -16.29
CA TYR A 66 -16.22 -2.56 -16.04
C TYR A 66 -15.15 -3.56 -15.58
N LEU A 67 -15.50 -4.47 -14.67
CA LEU A 67 -14.60 -5.53 -14.20
C LEU A 67 -14.16 -6.46 -15.33
N VAL A 68 -15.10 -6.80 -16.24
CA VAL A 68 -14.79 -7.61 -17.42
C VAL A 68 -13.84 -6.87 -18.37
N ARG A 69 -14.09 -5.57 -18.62
CA ARG A 69 -13.19 -4.75 -19.43
C ARG A 69 -11.80 -4.63 -18.81
N LEU A 70 -11.71 -4.44 -17.49
CA LEU A 70 -10.41 -4.41 -16.78
C LEU A 70 -9.63 -5.72 -16.96
N ALA A 71 -10.30 -6.87 -16.87
CA ALA A 71 -9.66 -8.16 -17.06
C ALA A 71 -9.20 -8.33 -18.52
N ASN A 72 -10.04 -7.96 -19.48
CA ASN A 72 -9.72 -8.07 -20.92
C ASN A 72 -8.64 -7.07 -21.37
N SER A 73 -8.47 -5.95 -20.66
CA SER A 73 -7.42 -4.97 -20.92
C SER A 73 -6.09 -5.36 -20.27
N ALA A 74 -6.03 -6.52 -19.61
CA ALA A 74 -4.82 -6.93 -18.92
C ALA A 74 -3.73 -7.24 -19.93
N VAL A 75 -2.62 -6.54 -19.81
CA VAL A 75 -1.37 -6.83 -20.48
C VAL A 75 -0.68 -8.03 -19.85
N SER A 76 0.34 -8.54 -20.53
CA SER A 76 1.18 -9.62 -20.02
C SER A 76 1.62 -9.39 -18.58
N LEU A 77 1.66 -10.46 -17.80
CA LEU A 77 2.06 -10.45 -16.39
C LEU A 77 3.45 -9.84 -16.19
N ASP A 78 4.35 -10.01 -17.15
CA ASP A 78 5.71 -9.48 -17.12
C ASP A 78 5.76 -7.94 -17.02
N TYR A 79 4.73 -7.25 -17.53
CA TYR A 79 4.64 -5.81 -17.47
C TYR A 79 3.95 -5.28 -16.20
N ALA A 80 3.32 -6.14 -15.41
CA ALA A 80 2.54 -5.69 -14.26
C ALA A 80 3.39 -4.95 -13.21
N LYS A 81 4.62 -5.42 -12.94
CA LYS A 81 5.58 -4.74 -12.06
C LYS A 81 6.00 -3.37 -12.60
N ASN A 82 6.16 -3.24 -13.90
CA ASN A 82 6.48 -1.97 -14.53
C ASN A 82 5.32 -0.97 -14.40
N TYR A 83 4.08 -1.44 -14.58
CA TYR A 83 2.89 -0.60 -14.38
C TYR A 83 2.73 -0.20 -12.91
N ALA A 84 3.00 -1.09 -11.96
CA ALA A 84 3.01 -0.75 -10.53
C ALA A 84 4.00 0.41 -10.25
N ARG A 85 5.21 0.34 -10.80
CA ARG A 85 6.21 1.40 -10.67
C ARG A 85 5.77 2.72 -11.31
N ILE A 86 5.06 2.67 -12.44
CA ILE A 86 4.50 3.87 -13.08
C ILE A 86 3.42 4.49 -12.19
N ILE A 87 2.50 3.68 -11.67
CA ILE A 87 1.43 4.13 -10.75
C ILE A 87 2.07 4.80 -9.52
N TYR A 88 3.06 4.16 -8.93
CA TYR A 88 3.82 4.71 -7.81
C TYR A 88 4.45 6.06 -8.13
N ASN A 89 5.22 6.15 -9.22
CA ASN A 89 5.89 7.39 -9.63
C ASN A 89 4.88 8.53 -9.86
N LEU A 90 3.71 8.21 -10.44
CA LEU A 90 2.65 9.19 -10.63
C LEU A 90 2.01 9.61 -9.31
N ALA A 91 1.85 8.70 -8.35
CA ALA A 91 1.34 9.01 -7.02
C ALA A 91 2.28 9.95 -6.25
N VAL A 92 3.60 9.68 -6.28
CA VAL A 92 4.61 10.55 -5.68
C VAL A 92 4.58 11.95 -6.31
N ARG A 93 4.49 12.04 -7.64
CA ARG A 93 4.39 13.33 -8.33
C ARG A 93 3.15 14.11 -7.94
N ARG A 94 1.99 13.45 -7.78
CA ARG A 94 0.76 14.08 -7.27
C ARG A 94 0.96 14.61 -5.86
N GLY A 95 1.52 13.79 -4.97
CA GLY A 95 1.79 14.21 -3.60
C GLY A 95 2.71 15.43 -3.52
N LEU A 96 3.75 15.48 -4.35
CA LEU A 96 4.63 16.66 -4.45
C LEU A 96 3.90 17.89 -4.99
N TYR A 97 3.02 17.72 -5.98
CA TYR A 97 2.21 18.81 -6.52
C TYR A 97 1.25 19.38 -5.45
N GLU A 98 0.55 18.50 -4.74
CA GLU A 98 -0.39 18.86 -3.67
C GLU A 98 0.35 19.54 -2.51
N LEU A 99 1.52 19.02 -2.12
CA LEU A 99 2.36 19.63 -1.09
C LEU A 99 2.84 21.02 -1.51
N GLY A 100 3.28 21.18 -2.76
CA GLY A 100 3.69 22.48 -3.28
C GLY A 100 2.58 23.53 -3.21
N GLY A 101 1.35 23.13 -3.59
CA GLY A 101 0.17 23.98 -3.46
C GLY A 101 -0.16 24.33 -2.01
N LYS A 102 -0.03 23.36 -1.09
CA LYS A 102 -0.25 23.59 0.34
C LYS A 102 0.80 24.55 0.92
N VAL A 103 2.07 24.32 0.65
CA VAL A 103 3.17 25.19 1.14
C VAL A 103 2.99 26.62 0.62
N GLN A 104 2.61 26.78 -0.65
CA GLN A 104 2.33 28.10 -1.22
C GLN A 104 1.14 28.78 -0.52
N HIS A 105 0.06 28.05 -0.29
CA HIS A 105 -1.13 28.55 0.40
C HIS A 105 -0.80 28.97 1.82
N ASP A 106 -0.16 28.09 2.58
CA ASP A 106 0.15 28.32 3.99
C ASP A 106 1.12 29.49 4.19
N ALA A 107 2.07 29.67 3.28
CA ALA A 107 3.02 30.80 3.31
C ALA A 107 2.36 32.16 3.09
N ILE A 108 1.19 32.21 2.42
CA ILE A 108 0.49 33.47 2.09
C ILE A 108 -0.68 33.73 3.04
N GLU A 109 -1.44 32.68 3.38
CA GLU A 109 -2.73 32.77 4.06
C GLU A 109 -2.67 32.44 5.56
N SER A 110 -1.51 31.98 6.07
CA SER A 110 -1.38 31.70 7.50
C SER A 110 -1.52 32.96 8.34
N GLU A 111 -2.10 32.79 9.53
CA GLU A 111 -2.17 33.88 10.52
C GLU A 111 -0.75 34.35 10.90
N ILE A 112 -0.60 35.66 11.16
CA ILE A 112 0.70 36.28 11.45
C ILE A 112 1.35 35.70 12.72
N GLU A 113 0.54 35.10 13.60
CA GLU A 113 1.01 34.45 14.84
C GLU A 113 1.69 33.10 14.58
N ILE A 114 1.48 32.45 13.43
CA ILE A 114 2.15 31.20 13.07
C ILE A 114 3.60 31.51 12.69
N LYS A 115 4.53 30.88 13.38
CA LYS A 115 5.95 31.10 13.12
C LYS A 115 6.37 30.45 11.81
N PRO A 116 7.26 31.09 11.04
CA PRO A 116 7.79 30.51 9.80
C PRO A 116 8.44 29.14 10.00
N GLU A 117 9.04 28.90 11.18
CA GLU A 117 9.67 27.63 11.54
C GLU A 117 8.64 26.49 11.61
N ASP A 118 7.42 26.76 12.12
CA ASP A 118 6.34 25.77 12.20
C ASP A 118 5.85 25.36 10.80
N LEU A 119 5.79 26.31 9.87
CA LEU A 119 5.44 26.03 8.45
C LEU A 119 6.49 25.17 7.77
N ILE A 120 7.78 25.42 8.07
CA ILE A 120 8.89 24.62 7.54
C ILE A 120 8.82 23.19 8.08
N GLU A 121 8.63 23.02 9.40
CA GLU A 121 8.51 21.71 10.04
C GLU A 121 7.34 20.91 9.46
N GLU A 122 6.20 21.55 9.23
CA GLU A 122 5.06 20.89 8.61
C GLU A 122 5.34 20.47 7.17
N ALA A 123 6.01 21.31 6.39
CA ALA A 123 6.40 20.99 5.02
C ALA A 123 7.39 19.81 4.98
N GLU A 124 8.40 19.80 5.85
CA GLU A 124 9.36 18.69 5.98
C GLU A 124 8.67 17.38 6.36
N LYS A 125 7.75 17.42 7.33
CA LYS A 125 6.96 16.25 7.75
C LYS A 125 6.14 15.68 6.59
N ASN A 126 5.47 16.54 5.84
CA ASN A 126 4.66 16.12 4.69
C ASN A 126 5.55 15.54 3.57
N LEU A 127 6.72 16.14 3.31
CA LEU A 127 7.69 15.64 2.35
C LEU A 127 8.21 14.25 2.74
N TYR A 128 8.53 14.07 4.03
CA TYR A 128 8.94 12.79 4.58
C TYR A 128 7.86 11.72 4.41
N GLN A 129 6.59 12.05 4.68
CA GLN A 129 5.47 11.14 4.48
C GLN A 129 5.29 10.70 3.02
N ILE A 130 5.51 11.62 2.06
CA ILE A 130 5.48 11.28 0.64
C ILE A 130 6.61 10.30 0.31
N SER A 131 7.80 10.51 0.87
CA SER A 131 8.95 9.62 0.71
C SER A 131 8.71 8.24 1.32
N GLU A 132 8.14 8.17 2.54
CA GLU A 132 7.85 6.90 3.23
C GLU A 132 6.70 6.11 2.61
N LYS A 133 5.65 6.78 2.16
CA LYS A 133 4.55 6.11 1.43
C LYS A 133 5.04 5.41 0.17
N GLY A 134 6.24 5.77 -0.26
CA GLY A 134 6.94 5.17 -1.36
C GLY A 134 7.85 4.02 -1.03
N THR A 135 8.28 3.96 0.21
CA THR A 135 9.10 2.86 0.69
C THR A 135 8.17 1.99 1.53
N SER A 136 7.62 0.96 0.90
CA SER A 136 6.56 0.07 1.42
C SER A 136 6.52 -0.09 2.93
N GLN A 137 5.30 -0.16 3.49
CA GLN A 137 5.01 -0.74 4.81
C GLN A 137 5.72 -2.10 5.05
N ASN A 138 6.18 -2.76 4.01
CA ASN A 138 6.97 -4.00 4.09
C ASN A 138 8.29 -3.84 4.82
N HIS A 139 8.99 -2.68 4.75
CA HIS A 139 10.21 -2.50 5.53
C HIS A 139 9.96 -2.46 7.03
N ILE A 140 8.85 -1.89 7.48
CA ILE A 140 8.50 -1.86 8.91
C ILE A 140 8.04 -3.25 9.39
N GLN A 141 7.22 -3.94 8.61
CA GLN A 141 6.81 -5.32 8.92
C GLN A 141 7.99 -6.28 8.85
N THR A 142 8.86 -6.17 7.84
CA THR A 142 10.08 -6.99 7.73
C THR A 142 11.03 -6.72 8.91
N PHE A 143 11.18 -5.47 9.34
CA PHE A 143 11.99 -5.12 10.50
C PHE A 143 11.40 -5.67 11.80
N GLN A 144 10.08 -5.53 12.01
CA GLN A 144 9.38 -6.11 13.17
C GLN A 144 9.52 -7.63 13.19
N THR A 145 9.27 -8.30 12.08
CA THR A 145 9.41 -9.76 11.97
C THR A 145 10.86 -10.20 12.23
N SER A 146 11.84 -9.49 11.69
CA SER A 146 13.26 -9.78 11.94
C SER A 146 13.67 -9.56 13.40
N VAL A 147 13.10 -8.56 14.07
CA VAL A 147 13.33 -8.33 15.50
C VAL A 147 12.66 -9.41 16.34
N GLU A 148 11.44 -9.82 16.02
CA GLU A 148 10.75 -10.91 16.71
C GLU A 148 11.50 -12.25 16.56
N GLU A 149 11.96 -12.59 15.36
CA GLU A 149 12.79 -13.77 15.09
C GLU A 149 14.13 -13.72 15.85
N ALA A 150 14.77 -12.55 15.90
CA ALA A 150 16.02 -12.38 16.65
C ALA A 150 15.80 -12.56 18.16
N ILE A 151 14.70 -12.04 18.71
CA ILE A 151 14.34 -12.21 20.12
C ILE A 151 14.03 -13.69 20.42
N GLU A 152 13.33 -14.39 19.53
CA GLU A 152 13.00 -15.80 19.71
C GLU A 152 14.25 -16.70 19.62
N LEU A 153 15.19 -16.40 18.72
CA LEU A 153 16.49 -17.04 18.64
C LEU A 153 17.33 -16.81 19.90
N ALA A 154 17.35 -15.57 20.40
CA ALA A 154 18.05 -15.25 21.64
C ALA A 154 17.46 -15.98 22.86
N LYS A 155 16.13 -16.08 22.97
CA LYS A 155 15.45 -16.86 24.02
C LYS A 155 15.81 -18.35 23.94
N LYS A 156 15.76 -18.96 22.76
CA LYS A 156 16.15 -20.36 22.54
C LYS A 156 17.62 -20.64 22.87
N ALA A 157 18.51 -19.69 22.56
CA ALA A 157 19.93 -19.79 22.91
C ALA A 157 20.15 -19.74 24.43
N PHE A 158 19.42 -18.84 25.12
CA PHE A 158 19.50 -18.69 26.57
C PHE A 158 18.92 -19.91 27.32
N GLU A 159 17.83 -20.50 26.86
CA GLU A 159 17.24 -21.72 27.42
C GLU A 159 18.17 -22.94 27.24
N LYS A 160 18.91 -22.99 26.12
CA LYS A 160 19.84 -24.07 25.83
C LYS A 160 21.10 -23.98 26.70
N ASP A 161 21.56 -22.78 27.02
CA ASP A 161 22.71 -22.55 27.91
C ASP A 161 22.36 -22.83 29.38
N SER A 162 21.13 -22.55 29.79
CA SER A 162 20.65 -22.84 31.16
C SER A 162 20.42 -24.31 31.44
N SER A 163 20.28 -25.17 30.40
CA SER A 163 20.13 -26.60 30.55
C SER A 163 21.45 -27.36 30.69
N VAL A 164 22.59 -26.71 30.46
CA VAL A 164 23.96 -27.32 30.54
C VAL A 164 24.59 -27.12 31.93
N VAL A 165 24.01 -26.31 32.82
CA VAL A 165 24.60 -26.03 34.17
C VAL A 165 23.98 -26.90 35.28
N GLY A 166 23.41 -28.02 34.98
CA GLY A 166 22.75 -28.92 35.93
C GLY A 166 23.34 -30.33 36.02
N ILE A 167 24.67 -30.49 36.16
CA ILE A 167 25.27 -31.77 36.58
C ILE A 167 26.46 -31.46 37.48
N SER A 168 26.24 -31.58 38.79
CA SER A 168 27.20 -32.09 39.79
C SER A 168 26.43 -32.49 41.02
#